data_a4b09f94181d18ad089c12f7513253a4
#
_entry.id   a4b09f94181d18ad089c12f7513253a4
#
_cell.length_a   1.000
_cell.length_b   1.000
_cell.length_c   1.000
_cell.angle_alpha   90.00
_cell.angle_beta   90.00
_cell.angle_gamma   90.00
#
_symmetry.space_group_name_H-M   'P 1'
#
loop_
_entity.id
_entity.type
_entity.pdbx_description
1 polymer ?
#
loop_
_entity_poly.entity_id
_entity_poly.type
_entity_poly.pdbx_seq_one_letter_code
_entity_poly.pdbx_strand_id
1 'polypeptide(L)'
;MNDSESFSREKAIDRYLILMHEIDLRVKLVAKACKGDLNLSPPFAREYAYLQFRKICELLALGCQLLHGDLATAQPIKAKREWNAEKIMKRLLEDHPHVFPQSVSMEKSEKGWHIKGNFRPNAISLEGFKKLYIYCGYVLRRGSIRSLELKCHISTDDYKKVMEWQSK
;
A
#
# COMPACT_ATOMS: atom_id res chain seq x y z
N MET A 1 23.67 -23.77 -7.27
CA MET A 1 22.47 -22.88 -7.27
C MET A 1 21.67 -23.31 -8.50
N ASN A 2 20.47 -23.86 -8.30
CA ASN A 2 19.70 -24.44 -9.41
C ASN A 2 19.12 -23.35 -10.32
N ASP A 3 19.23 -23.49 -11.63
CA ASP A 3 18.71 -22.55 -12.64
C ASP A 3 17.20 -22.26 -12.46
N SER A 4 16.45 -23.19 -11.92
CA SER A 4 15.02 -23.03 -11.62
C SER A 4 14.75 -22.05 -10.45
N GLU A 5 15.64 -21.93 -9.48
CA GLU A 5 15.53 -20.97 -8.36
C GLU A 5 15.90 -19.55 -8.79
N SER A 6 16.94 -19.40 -9.63
CA SER A 6 17.34 -18.09 -10.18
C SER A 6 16.24 -17.50 -11.05
N PHE A 7 15.64 -18.31 -11.94
CA PHE A 7 14.54 -17.92 -12.80
C PHE A 7 13.25 -17.55 -12.04
N SER A 8 12.99 -18.22 -10.90
CA SER A 8 11.87 -17.88 -10.02
C SER A 8 12.07 -16.54 -9.32
N ARG A 9 13.31 -16.24 -8.91
CA ARG A 9 13.67 -15.00 -8.21
C ARG A 9 13.62 -13.78 -9.14
N GLU A 10 14.13 -13.88 -10.36
CA GLU A 10 14.06 -12.82 -11.37
C GLU A 10 12.60 -12.45 -11.66
N LYS A 11 11.74 -13.43 -11.90
CA LYS A 11 10.30 -13.19 -12.10
C LYS A 11 9.63 -12.53 -10.89
N ALA A 12 10.04 -12.83 -9.67
CA ALA A 12 9.52 -12.19 -8.48
C ALA A 12 9.94 -10.72 -8.42
N ILE A 13 11.19 -10.41 -8.77
CA ILE A 13 11.70 -9.03 -8.85
C ILE A 13 10.95 -8.24 -9.91
N ASP A 14 10.77 -8.77 -11.12
CA ASP A 14 10.04 -8.10 -12.19
C ASP A 14 8.60 -7.76 -11.78
N ARG A 15 7.91 -8.71 -11.17
CA ARG A 15 6.57 -8.49 -10.65
C ARG A 15 6.55 -7.44 -9.53
N TYR A 16 7.53 -7.47 -8.65
CA TYR A 16 7.67 -6.45 -7.59
C TYR A 16 7.85 -5.05 -8.19
N LEU A 17 8.71 -4.89 -9.21
CA LEU A 17 8.91 -3.61 -9.88
C LEU A 17 7.62 -3.09 -10.55
N ILE A 18 6.84 -3.97 -11.16
CA ILE A 18 5.52 -3.61 -11.71
C ILE A 18 4.58 -3.09 -10.62
N LEU A 19 4.53 -3.76 -9.45
CA LEU A 19 3.70 -3.29 -8.32
C LEU A 19 4.17 -1.94 -7.79
N MET A 20 5.48 -1.72 -7.67
CA MET A 20 6.04 -0.45 -7.20
C MET A 20 5.74 0.69 -8.18
N HIS A 21 5.83 0.43 -9.48
CA HIS A 21 5.44 1.41 -10.51
C HIS A 21 3.94 1.76 -10.41
N GLU A 22 3.08 0.76 -10.23
CA GLU A 22 1.65 0.99 -10.05
C GLU A 22 1.37 1.81 -8.77
N ILE A 23 2.06 1.55 -7.67
CA ILE A 23 1.95 2.36 -6.44
C ILE A 23 2.28 3.83 -6.72
N ASP A 24 3.40 4.11 -7.40
CA ASP A 24 3.81 5.48 -7.76
C ASP A 24 2.73 6.19 -8.59
N LEU A 25 2.18 5.52 -9.59
CA LEU A 25 1.07 6.08 -10.39
C LEU A 25 -0.15 6.40 -9.53
N ARG A 26 -0.53 5.52 -8.59
CA ARG A 26 -1.67 5.72 -7.70
C ARG A 26 -1.46 6.87 -6.73
N VAL A 27 -0.24 7.03 -6.20
CA VAL A 27 0.12 8.19 -5.36
C VAL A 27 -0.05 9.51 -6.14
N LYS A 28 0.42 9.55 -7.40
CA LYS A 28 0.22 10.70 -8.29
C LYS A 28 -1.26 10.98 -8.57
N LEU A 29 -2.10 9.95 -8.70
CA LEU A 29 -3.55 10.10 -8.88
C LEU A 29 -4.22 10.68 -7.62
N VAL A 30 -3.81 10.26 -6.41
CA VAL A 30 -4.28 10.89 -5.16
C VAL A 30 -3.92 12.38 -5.16
N ALA A 31 -2.67 12.73 -5.50
CA ALA A 31 -2.24 14.13 -5.57
C ALA A 31 -3.09 14.96 -6.54
N LYS A 32 -3.40 14.43 -7.73
CA LYS A 32 -4.28 15.07 -8.71
C LYS A 32 -5.71 15.24 -8.18
N ALA A 33 -6.27 14.23 -7.51
CA ALA A 33 -7.59 14.32 -6.90
C ALA A 33 -7.66 15.44 -5.84
N CYS A 34 -6.63 15.54 -5.00
CA CYS A 34 -6.54 16.57 -3.96
C CYS A 34 -6.39 17.99 -4.53
N LYS A 35 -5.73 18.15 -5.68
CA LYS A 35 -5.57 19.43 -6.38
C LYS A 35 -6.81 19.84 -7.20
N GLY A 36 -7.76 18.93 -7.40
CA GLY A 36 -8.91 19.18 -8.28
C GLY A 36 -8.65 18.91 -9.76
N ASP A 37 -7.45 18.44 -10.13
CA ASP A 37 -7.04 18.22 -11.53
C ASP A 37 -7.86 17.12 -12.24
N LEU A 38 -8.65 16.35 -11.49
CA LEU A 38 -9.51 15.29 -12.05
C LEU A 38 -10.94 15.75 -12.34
N ASN A 39 -11.27 17.03 -12.08
CA ASN A 39 -12.62 17.58 -12.25
C ASN A 39 -13.73 16.79 -11.54
N LEU A 40 -13.40 16.09 -10.45
CA LEU A 40 -14.37 15.41 -9.62
C LEU A 40 -14.94 16.35 -8.59
N SER A 41 -16.26 16.29 -8.34
CA SER A 41 -16.82 17.02 -7.21
C SER A 41 -16.24 16.50 -5.89
N PRO A 42 -16.17 17.34 -4.85
CA PRO A 42 -15.46 17.02 -3.60
C PRO A 42 -15.78 15.63 -3.00
N PRO A 43 -17.05 15.19 -2.92
CA PRO A 43 -17.34 13.86 -2.39
C PRO A 43 -16.70 12.71 -3.19
N PHE A 44 -16.75 12.83 -4.50
CA PHE A 44 -16.21 11.79 -5.39
C PHE A 44 -14.68 11.85 -5.47
N ALA A 45 -14.07 13.03 -5.39
CA ALA A 45 -12.62 13.17 -5.28
C ALA A 45 -12.10 12.48 -4.00
N ARG A 46 -12.83 12.63 -2.89
CA ARG A 46 -12.54 11.95 -1.62
C ARG A 46 -12.66 10.43 -1.76
N GLU A 47 -13.77 9.92 -2.26
CA GLU A 47 -13.96 8.48 -2.47
C GLU A 47 -12.89 7.89 -3.38
N TYR A 48 -12.57 8.61 -4.46
CA TYR A 48 -11.50 8.23 -5.38
C TYR A 48 -10.14 8.14 -4.68
N ALA A 49 -9.77 9.12 -3.85
CA ALA A 49 -8.52 9.11 -3.11
C ALA A 49 -8.44 7.89 -2.16
N TYR A 50 -9.50 7.58 -1.42
CA TYR A 50 -9.52 6.41 -0.55
C TYR A 50 -9.54 5.09 -1.30
N LEU A 51 -10.12 5.03 -2.49
CA LEU A 51 -9.99 3.89 -3.39
C LEU A 51 -8.53 3.67 -3.80
N GLN A 52 -7.81 4.74 -4.17
CA GLN A 52 -6.39 4.64 -4.51
C GLN A 52 -5.57 4.19 -3.29
N PHE A 53 -5.77 4.76 -2.12
CA PHE A 53 -5.07 4.34 -0.89
C PHE A 53 -5.33 2.86 -0.57
N ARG A 54 -6.55 2.39 -0.70
CA ARG A 54 -6.87 0.97 -0.52
C ARG A 54 -6.08 0.09 -1.48
N LYS A 55 -6.02 0.47 -2.76
CA LYS A 55 -5.25 -0.25 -3.77
C LYS A 55 -3.75 -0.21 -3.49
N ILE A 56 -3.20 0.93 -3.04
CA ILE A 56 -1.80 1.04 -2.60
C ILE A 56 -1.51 0.06 -1.47
N CYS A 57 -2.38 -0.04 -0.46
CA CYS A 57 -2.21 -1.01 0.63
C CYS A 57 -2.22 -2.46 0.13
N GLU A 58 -3.14 -2.81 -0.77
CA GLU A 58 -3.21 -4.15 -1.37
C GLU A 58 -1.93 -4.48 -2.16
N LEU A 59 -1.43 -3.54 -2.99
CA LEU A 59 -0.20 -3.69 -3.76
C LEU A 59 1.04 -3.80 -2.88
N LEU A 60 1.11 -3.01 -1.81
CA LEU A 60 2.20 -3.04 -0.84
C LEU A 60 2.27 -4.41 -0.15
N ALA A 61 1.14 -4.94 0.31
CA ALA A 61 1.08 -6.26 0.92
C ALA A 61 1.49 -7.37 -0.05
N LEU A 62 1.06 -7.30 -1.32
CA LEU A 62 1.48 -8.23 -2.37
C LEU A 62 2.97 -8.11 -2.66
N GLY A 63 3.52 -6.89 -2.68
CA GLY A 63 4.96 -6.66 -2.85
C GLY A 63 5.79 -7.30 -1.73
N CYS A 64 5.36 -7.15 -0.47
CA CYS A 64 5.99 -7.85 0.66
C CYS A 64 5.93 -9.38 0.49
N GLN A 65 4.79 -9.91 0.03
CA GLN A 65 4.62 -11.34 -0.20
C GLN A 65 5.52 -11.86 -1.33
N LEU A 66 5.78 -11.07 -2.38
CA LEU A 66 6.67 -11.45 -3.47
C LEU A 66 8.14 -11.45 -3.06
N LEU A 67 8.57 -10.48 -2.24
CA LEU A 67 9.96 -10.38 -1.80
C LEU A 67 10.36 -11.47 -0.79
N HIS A 68 9.41 -11.96 -0.01
CA HIS A 68 9.61 -13.10 0.89
C HIS A 68 9.20 -14.42 0.20
N GLY A 69 9.68 -14.61 -1.04
CA GLY A 69 9.25 -15.64 -1.99
C GLY A 69 9.64 -17.10 -1.65
N ASP A 70 10.54 -17.33 -0.70
CA ASP A 70 10.75 -18.61 -0.02
C ASP A 70 9.45 -19.13 0.60
N LEU A 71 8.59 -18.23 1.09
CA LEU A 71 7.22 -18.53 1.51
C LEU A 71 6.30 -18.86 0.31
N ALA A 72 6.56 -18.30 -0.87
CA ALA A 72 5.70 -18.49 -2.04
C ALA A 72 5.74 -19.92 -2.59
N THR A 73 6.84 -20.65 -2.41
CA THR A 73 6.99 -22.04 -2.85
C THR A 73 6.34 -23.03 -1.88
N ALA A 74 6.32 -22.71 -0.59
CA ALA A 74 5.74 -23.55 0.46
C ALA A 74 4.27 -23.18 0.78
N GLN A 75 3.74 -22.10 0.23
CA GLN A 75 2.41 -21.63 0.58
C GLN A 75 1.29 -22.50 0.00
N PRO A 76 0.28 -22.87 0.82
CA PRO A 76 -0.93 -23.51 0.32
C PRO A 76 -1.60 -22.65 -0.75
N ILE A 77 -2.28 -23.29 -1.71
CA ILE A 77 -2.97 -22.63 -2.83
C ILE A 77 -3.90 -21.48 -2.36
N LYS A 78 -4.50 -21.63 -1.17
CA LYS A 78 -5.32 -20.58 -0.54
C LYS A 78 -4.53 -19.30 -0.26
N ALA A 79 -3.26 -19.40 0.10
CA ALA A 79 -2.42 -18.24 0.38
C ALA A 79 -2.09 -17.43 -0.87
N LYS A 80 -1.89 -18.10 -2.01
CA LYS A 80 -1.65 -17.46 -3.31
C LYS A 80 -2.88 -16.73 -3.86
N ARG A 81 -4.07 -17.03 -3.35
CA ARG A 81 -5.35 -16.40 -3.75
C ARG A 81 -5.80 -15.32 -2.79
N GLU A 82 -5.08 -15.11 -1.68
CA GLU A 82 -5.44 -14.05 -0.74
C GLU A 82 -5.12 -12.68 -1.33
N TRP A 83 -6.09 -11.78 -1.29
CA TRP A 83 -5.99 -10.41 -1.78
C TRP A 83 -6.17 -9.38 -0.64
N ASN A 84 -6.63 -9.82 0.53
CA ASN A 84 -6.86 -8.94 1.67
C ASN A 84 -5.52 -8.56 2.31
N ALA A 85 -5.15 -7.28 2.20
CA ALA A 85 -3.87 -6.76 2.66
C ALA A 85 -3.61 -7.03 4.16
N GLU A 86 -4.63 -6.93 5.00
CA GLU A 86 -4.50 -7.19 6.43
C GLU A 86 -4.18 -8.67 6.72
N LYS A 87 -4.87 -9.59 6.04
CA LYS A 87 -4.62 -11.03 6.18
C LYS A 87 -3.25 -11.44 5.64
N ILE A 88 -2.85 -10.87 4.50
CA ILE A 88 -1.51 -11.10 3.93
C ILE A 88 -0.45 -10.64 4.93
N MET A 89 -0.53 -9.40 5.41
CA MET A 89 0.44 -8.85 6.35
C MET A 89 0.46 -9.58 7.69
N LYS A 90 -0.71 -9.97 8.22
CA LYS A 90 -0.77 -10.74 9.46
C LYS A 90 0.03 -12.03 9.35
N ARG A 91 -0.17 -12.80 8.29
CA ARG A 91 0.54 -14.06 8.07
C ARG A 91 2.03 -13.86 7.85
N LEU A 92 2.42 -12.86 7.04
CA LEU A 92 3.84 -12.58 6.80
C LEU A 92 4.58 -12.20 8.09
N LEU A 93 3.91 -11.48 9.00
CA LEU A 93 4.50 -11.09 10.28
C LEU A 93 4.68 -12.26 11.26
N GLU A 94 3.90 -13.34 11.14
CA GLU A 94 4.08 -14.56 11.95
C GLU A 94 5.43 -15.21 11.65
N ASP A 95 5.87 -15.20 10.37
CA ASP A 95 7.12 -15.83 9.95
C ASP A 95 8.28 -14.80 9.85
N HIS A 96 7.99 -13.54 9.54
CA HIS A 96 8.95 -12.46 9.31
C HIS A 96 8.57 -11.17 10.06
N PRO A 97 9.00 -10.98 11.31
CA PRO A 97 8.64 -9.79 12.11
C PRO A 97 9.02 -8.45 11.47
N HIS A 98 10.03 -8.43 10.59
CA HIS A 98 10.55 -7.23 9.90
C HIS A 98 10.13 -7.14 8.43
N VAL A 99 9.04 -7.81 8.03
CA VAL A 99 8.57 -7.82 6.63
C VAL A 99 8.11 -6.47 6.11
N PHE A 100 7.68 -5.57 6.98
CA PHE A 100 7.14 -4.28 6.56
C PHE A 100 8.27 -3.37 6.03
N PRO A 101 8.07 -2.71 4.85
CA PRO A 101 9.11 -1.87 4.24
C PRO A 101 9.60 -0.75 5.16
N GLN A 102 10.89 -0.53 5.14
CA GLN A 102 11.54 0.56 5.87
C GLN A 102 12.07 1.59 4.88
N SER A 103 12.04 2.86 5.29
CA SER A 103 12.61 3.94 4.50
C SER A 103 14.13 3.82 4.48
N VAL A 104 14.72 3.91 3.29
CA VAL A 104 16.16 3.89 3.08
C VAL A 104 16.60 5.08 2.24
N SER A 105 17.85 5.52 2.43
CA SER A 105 18.54 6.40 1.51
C SER A 105 19.58 5.61 0.72
N MET A 106 19.75 5.99 -0.54
CA MET A 106 20.76 5.39 -1.42
C MET A 106 21.77 6.46 -1.82
N GLU A 107 23.04 6.18 -1.58
CA GLU A 107 24.15 7.04 -1.97
C GLU A 107 25.07 6.28 -2.91
N LYS A 108 25.48 6.92 -4.01
CA LYS A 108 26.45 6.38 -4.95
C LYS A 108 27.86 6.85 -4.56
N SER A 109 28.79 5.90 -4.38
CA SER A 109 30.22 6.17 -4.21
C SER A 109 31.01 5.52 -5.33
N GLU A 110 32.33 5.75 -5.36
CA GLU A 110 33.24 5.06 -6.29
C GLU A 110 33.23 3.53 -6.12
N LYS A 111 32.88 3.04 -4.92
CA LYS A 111 32.81 1.61 -4.58
C LYS A 111 31.45 0.98 -4.86
N GLY A 112 30.45 1.76 -5.36
CA GLY A 112 29.12 1.30 -5.67
C GLY A 112 28.01 2.03 -4.91
N TRP A 113 26.85 1.39 -4.82
CA TRP A 113 25.69 1.91 -4.10
C TRP A 113 25.72 1.50 -2.63
N HIS A 114 25.55 2.49 -1.75
CA HIS A 114 25.39 2.31 -0.31
C HIS A 114 23.95 2.55 0.10
N ILE A 115 23.35 1.57 0.77
CA ILE A 115 22.00 1.66 1.30
C ILE A 115 22.11 1.89 2.80
N LYS A 116 21.52 2.99 3.29
CA LYS A 116 21.44 3.33 4.71
C LYS A 116 20.00 3.40 5.13
N GLY A 117 19.66 2.89 6.33
CA GLY A 117 18.37 3.14 6.94
C GLY A 117 18.17 4.65 7.10
N ASN A 118 17.02 5.14 6.64
CA ASN A 118 16.66 6.55 6.74
C ASN A 118 15.37 6.67 7.56
N PHE A 119 15.50 7.10 8.81
CA PHE A 119 14.34 7.36 9.64
C PHE A 119 13.63 8.62 9.12
N ARG A 120 12.46 8.43 8.52
CA ARG A 120 11.55 9.51 8.15
C ARG A 120 10.38 9.52 9.15
N PRO A 121 10.22 10.56 9.96
CA PRO A 121 9.15 10.63 10.97
C PRO A 121 7.75 10.47 10.38
N ASN A 122 7.59 10.88 9.13
CA ASN A 122 6.32 10.84 8.40
C ASN A 122 6.15 9.56 7.55
N ALA A 123 7.10 8.63 7.56
CA ALA A 123 6.92 7.37 6.84
C ALA A 123 5.79 6.55 7.47
N ILE A 124 4.99 5.91 6.61
CA ILE A 124 3.91 5.05 7.09
C ILE A 124 4.48 3.87 7.87
N SER A 125 4.06 3.70 9.12
CA SER A 125 4.37 2.54 9.94
C SER A 125 3.41 1.37 9.63
N LEU A 126 3.75 0.17 10.07
CA LEU A 126 2.85 -0.99 9.98
C LEU A 126 1.48 -0.71 10.64
N GLU A 127 1.48 -0.03 11.79
CA GLU A 127 0.25 0.36 12.47
C GLU A 127 -0.54 1.40 11.65
N GLY A 128 0.15 2.40 11.09
CA GLY A 128 -0.43 3.37 10.17
C GLY A 128 -1.05 2.72 8.94
N PHE A 129 -0.35 1.74 8.35
CA PHE A 129 -0.85 0.95 7.22
C PHE A 129 -2.16 0.21 7.57
N LYS A 130 -2.21 -0.48 8.71
CA LYS A 130 -3.42 -1.18 9.17
C LYS A 130 -4.58 -0.21 9.39
N LYS A 131 -4.33 0.90 10.07
CA LYS A 131 -5.33 1.96 10.31
C LYS A 131 -5.86 2.52 8.98
N LEU A 132 -4.97 2.83 8.03
CA LEU A 132 -5.35 3.35 6.72
C LEU A 132 -6.21 2.34 5.95
N TYR A 133 -5.81 1.08 5.88
CA TYR A 133 -6.55 0.05 5.14
C TYR A 133 -7.97 -0.15 5.68
N ILE A 134 -8.11 -0.22 7.01
CA ILE A 134 -9.42 -0.33 7.68
C ILE A 134 -10.28 0.92 7.40
N TYR A 135 -9.67 2.11 7.52
CA TYR A 135 -10.36 3.37 7.30
C TYR A 135 -10.83 3.52 5.84
N CYS A 136 -10.03 3.10 4.86
CA CYS A 136 -10.46 3.03 3.46
C CYS A 136 -11.70 2.15 3.29
N GLY A 137 -11.72 0.98 3.94
CA GLY A 137 -12.87 0.10 3.93
C GLY A 137 -14.13 0.76 4.50
N TYR A 138 -13.99 1.54 5.56
CA TYR A 138 -15.09 2.28 6.17
C TYR A 138 -15.63 3.38 5.24
N VAL A 139 -14.74 4.18 4.64
CA VAL A 139 -15.12 5.28 3.74
C VAL A 139 -15.81 4.79 2.47
N LEU A 140 -15.32 3.70 1.89
CA LEU A 140 -15.81 3.15 0.62
C LEU A 140 -17.12 2.35 0.77
N ARG A 141 -17.50 2.00 1.99
CA ARG A 141 -18.81 1.37 2.23
C ARG A 141 -19.88 2.43 2.32
N ARG A 142 -20.96 2.29 1.57
CA ARG A 142 -22.14 3.16 1.70
C ARG A 142 -22.80 3.03 3.07
N GLY A 143 -22.54 1.93 3.78
CA GLY A 143 -23.10 1.69 5.08
C GLY A 143 -24.53 1.13 5.04
N SER A 144 -25.21 1.20 6.17
CA SER A 144 -26.64 0.84 6.32
C SER A 144 -27.55 2.06 6.06
N ILE A 145 -28.85 1.83 5.91
CA ILE A 145 -29.88 2.90 5.81
C ILE A 145 -29.72 3.90 6.96
N ARG A 146 -29.49 3.43 8.19
CA ARG A 146 -29.22 4.28 9.36
C ARG A 146 -27.99 5.17 9.19
N SER A 147 -26.95 4.71 8.49
CA SER A 147 -25.74 5.51 8.23
C SER A 147 -25.96 6.55 7.12
N LEU A 148 -26.92 6.34 6.21
CA LEU A 148 -27.32 7.32 5.22
C LEU A 148 -28.07 8.50 5.87
N GLU A 149 -28.91 8.23 6.87
CA GLU A 149 -29.61 9.25 7.65
C GLU A 149 -28.66 10.14 8.46
N LEU A 150 -27.53 9.58 8.95
CA LEU A 150 -26.54 10.30 9.76
C LEU A 150 -25.48 11.04 8.94
N LYS A 151 -25.29 10.70 7.65
CA LYS A 151 -24.17 11.19 6.80
C LYS A 151 -24.58 12.26 5.78
N CYS A 152 -25.65 13.02 6.03
CA CYS A 152 -26.08 14.10 5.12
C CYS A 152 -25.05 15.22 4.93
N HIS A 153 -23.99 15.30 5.73
CA HIS A 153 -22.95 16.30 5.58
C HIS A 153 -21.57 15.66 5.42
N ILE A 154 -20.96 15.88 4.25
CA ILE A 154 -19.55 15.59 4.01
C ILE A 154 -18.75 16.69 4.70
N SER A 155 -18.04 16.33 5.77
CA SER A 155 -17.21 17.25 6.53
C SER A 155 -15.97 17.65 5.73
N THR A 156 -15.59 18.92 5.77
CA THR A 156 -14.29 19.42 5.26
C THR A 156 -13.11 18.76 5.98
N ASP A 157 -13.29 18.23 7.19
CA ASP A 157 -12.26 17.52 7.95
C ASP A 157 -11.82 16.22 7.30
N ASP A 158 -12.67 15.64 6.46
CA ASP A 158 -12.33 14.43 5.70
C ASP A 158 -11.24 14.68 4.63
N TYR A 159 -11.19 15.89 4.07
CA TYR A 159 -10.12 16.28 3.15
C TYR A 159 -8.77 16.46 3.86
N LYS A 160 -8.76 17.00 5.06
CA LYS A 160 -7.54 17.12 5.86
C LYS A 160 -6.92 15.75 6.09
N LYS A 161 -7.72 14.74 6.40
CA LYS A 161 -7.24 13.35 6.55
C LYS A 161 -6.66 12.78 5.26
N VAL A 162 -7.24 13.06 4.09
CA VAL A 162 -6.65 12.64 2.80
C VAL A 162 -5.27 13.24 2.61
N MET A 163 -5.12 14.54 2.88
CA MET A 163 -3.83 15.24 2.78
C MET A 163 -2.80 14.69 3.77
N GLU A 164 -3.20 14.38 5.00
CA GLU A 164 -2.32 13.74 6.00
C GLU A 164 -1.80 12.37 5.53
N TRP A 165 -2.65 11.56 4.92
CA TRP A 165 -2.23 10.26 4.38
C TRP A 165 -1.34 10.38 3.15
N GLN A 166 -1.57 11.40 2.32
CA GLN A 166 -0.74 11.65 1.14
C GLN A 166 0.69 12.07 1.52
N SER A 167 0.88 12.72 2.67
CA SER A 167 2.19 13.21 3.14
C SER A 167 3.06 12.11 3.79
N LYS A 168 2.53 10.93 4.00
CA LYS A 168 3.21 9.77 4.60
C LYS A 168 3.81 8.84 3.57
#